data_c127755d3a3d212e7332d996ecebfd12
#
_entry.id   c127755d3a3d212e7332d996ecebfd12
#
_cell.length_a   1.000
_cell.length_b   1.000
_cell.length_c   1.000
_cell.angle_alpha   90.00
_cell.angle_beta   90.00
_cell.angle_gamma   90.00
#
_symmetry.space_group_name_H-M   'P 1'
#
loop_
_entity.id
_entity.type
_entity.pdbx_description
1 polymer ?
#
loop_
_entity_poly.entity_id
_entity_poly.type
_entity_poly.pdbx_seq_one_letter_code
_entity_poly.pdbx_strand_id
1 'polypeptide(L)'
;MELRENDVKVLKTLRDAGGTAPVEEVAKKTGLADAAVARASLTLSQQGLVKEQTTRTTEIFCTDEGYDYLANGLPERRVAAVVHNAGGKLSVSKAVQEAGLPLDFVSIVTGWIARKGWGRIEKTSSGAILLVSKNPSRDDDEELLERIGQVSIPMEELPSTLKQAADRLLKRNILASKEQVQRKLQITLQGLDAIPTQAPINEVSGLTSEMILSGDWERVRLRAYNVSSPVPSLNPGKYHPYLRFLRMVKRKLVALGFREAVGPLVEPTFINDDCLYMPQDHPAREIHDLYYLKHPSKASLEPWRDIVERVALTHENGWKTGSTGWGYKYSREEASKLVLRSHGTALSVRSMISKDLQIPGKYFAIARCFRPELLDRTHLTEFNQAEGIVLDPTLSLRNLLGVLEMFAREVAGADKVRFKPDYFPFTEPSVELQAYKEGYGWMEFGGSGIFRPEVTEPLGIKVPVIAWGLGIDRLYMMNQQIQDIRQLFTTDLEWIRQQKVG
;
A
#
# COMPACT_ATOMS: atom_id res chain seq x y z
N MET A 1 -48.39 -22.59 -10.28
CA MET A 1 -47.17 -22.04 -9.72
C MET A 1 -46.22 -23.21 -9.49
N GLU A 2 -45.12 -23.29 -10.19
CA GLU A 2 -44.20 -24.45 -10.07
C GLU A 2 -43.11 -24.14 -9.07
N LEU A 3 -43.08 -24.92 -7.99
CA LEU A 3 -42.04 -24.83 -6.93
C LEU A 3 -40.86 -25.73 -7.29
N ARG A 4 -39.66 -25.27 -7.00
CA ARG A 4 -38.41 -26.05 -7.15
C ARG A 4 -38.31 -27.11 -6.06
N GLU A 5 -37.51 -28.15 -6.29
CA GLU A 5 -37.28 -29.20 -5.29
C GLU A 5 -36.85 -28.64 -3.92
N ASN A 6 -35.90 -27.69 -3.90
CA ASN A 6 -35.44 -27.06 -2.67
C ASN A 6 -36.53 -26.22 -2.01
N ASP A 7 -37.36 -25.52 -2.79
CA ASP A 7 -38.49 -24.73 -2.29
C ASP A 7 -39.53 -25.66 -1.61
N VAL A 8 -39.81 -26.80 -2.23
CA VAL A 8 -40.73 -27.84 -1.67
C VAL A 8 -40.13 -28.44 -0.40
N LYS A 9 -38.83 -28.75 -0.37
CA LYS A 9 -38.16 -29.25 0.84
C LYS A 9 -38.26 -28.25 2.00
N VAL A 10 -38.02 -26.96 1.74
CA VAL A 10 -38.13 -25.89 2.75
C VAL A 10 -39.60 -25.78 3.24
N LEU A 11 -40.58 -25.71 2.35
CA LEU A 11 -42.00 -25.64 2.77
C LEU A 11 -42.44 -26.85 3.58
N LYS A 12 -42.08 -28.07 3.17
CA LYS A 12 -42.39 -29.30 3.93
C LYS A 12 -41.76 -29.27 5.31
N THR A 13 -40.50 -28.87 5.39
CA THR A 13 -39.78 -28.76 6.67
C THR A 13 -40.41 -27.72 7.59
N LEU A 14 -40.82 -26.58 7.08
CA LEU A 14 -41.50 -25.54 7.86
C LEU A 14 -42.88 -26.04 8.35
N ARG A 15 -43.64 -26.73 7.50
CA ARG A 15 -44.91 -27.35 7.91
C ARG A 15 -44.68 -28.34 9.09
N ASP A 16 -43.72 -29.24 8.93
CA ASP A 16 -43.40 -30.27 9.89
C ASP A 16 -42.77 -29.72 11.22
N ALA A 17 -42.24 -28.50 11.17
CA ALA A 17 -41.75 -27.75 12.31
C ALA A 17 -42.80 -26.87 13.02
N GLY A 18 -44.08 -27.06 12.70
CA GLY A 18 -45.17 -26.26 13.28
C GLY A 18 -45.33 -24.85 12.69
N GLY A 19 -44.87 -24.65 11.46
CA GLY A 19 -45.07 -23.43 10.68
C GLY A 19 -43.96 -22.37 10.80
N THR A 20 -43.05 -22.50 11.76
CA THR A 20 -41.94 -21.52 11.95
C THR A 20 -40.66 -22.22 12.39
N ALA A 21 -39.53 -21.91 11.76
CA ALA A 21 -38.22 -22.42 12.15
C ALA A 21 -37.10 -21.44 11.82
N PRO A 22 -35.98 -21.45 12.59
CA PRO A 22 -34.75 -20.76 12.23
C PRO A 22 -34.16 -21.32 10.92
N VAL A 23 -33.49 -20.47 10.12
CA VAL A 23 -32.86 -20.87 8.84
C VAL A 23 -31.87 -22.02 9.05
N GLU A 24 -31.07 -21.98 10.13
CA GLU A 24 -30.10 -23.02 10.46
C GLU A 24 -30.76 -24.38 10.74
N GLU A 25 -31.90 -24.37 11.40
CA GLU A 25 -32.68 -25.60 11.68
C GLU A 25 -33.28 -26.18 10.39
N VAL A 26 -33.79 -25.30 9.51
CA VAL A 26 -34.26 -25.69 8.20
C VAL A 26 -33.14 -26.30 7.36
N ALA A 27 -31.97 -25.71 7.35
CA ALA A 27 -30.79 -26.23 6.66
C ALA A 27 -30.39 -27.62 7.17
N LYS A 28 -30.34 -27.79 8.49
CA LYS A 28 -30.03 -29.08 9.12
C LYS A 28 -31.07 -30.18 8.81
N LYS A 29 -32.36 -29.86 8.85
CA LYS A 29 -33.41 -30.84 8.59
C LYS A 29 -33.56 -31.19 7.12
N THR A 30 -33.31 -30.24 6.20
CA THR A 30 -33.38 -30.46 4.75
C THR A 30 -32.16 -31.10 4.16
N GLY A 31 -30.99 -31.04 4.88
CA GLY A 31 -29.67 -31.42 4.35
C GLY A 31 -29.15 -30.46 3.28
N LEU A 32 -29.75 -29.27 3.13
CA LEU A 32 -29.31 -28.26 2.19
C LEU A 32 -28.25 -27.35 2.79
N ALA A 33 -27.32 -26.89 1.97
CA ALA A 33 -26.38 -25.85 2.37
C ALA A 33 -27.13 -24.54 2.71
N ASP A 34 -26.64 -23.76 3.65
CA ASP A 34 -27.26 -22.48 4.09
C ASP A 34 -27.57 -21.54 2.94
N ALA A 35 -26.66 -21.45 1.96
CA ALA A 35 -26.87 -20.65 0.75
C ALA A 35 -28.05 -21.14 -0.11
N ALA A 36 -28.32 -22.44 -0.11
CA ALA A 36 -29.46 -23.01 -0.85
C ALA A 36 -30.79 -22.73 -0.12
N VAL A 37 -30.80 -22.83 1.22
CA VAL A 37 -31.98 -22.46 2.03
C VAL A 37 -32.23 -20.96 1.93
N ALA A 38 -31.23 -20.10 2.03
CA ALA A 38 -31.41 -18.66 1.87
C ALA A 38 -31.96 -18.27 0.50
N ARG A 39 -31.54 -18.97 -0.56
CA ARG A 39 -32.07 -18.74 -1.92
C ARG A 39 -33.51 -19.20 -2.05
N ALA A 40 -33.86 -20.36 -1.53
CA ALA A 40 -35.24 -20.86 -1.52
C ALA A 40 -36.14 -19.93 -0.70
N SER A 41 -35.70 -19.49 0.47
CA SER A 41 -36.43 -18.55 1.34
C SER A 41 -36.72 -17.22 0.64
N LEU A 42 -35.73 -16.66 -0.09
CA LEU A 42 -35.91 -15.43 -0.84
C LEU A 42 -36.98 -15.63 -1.95
N THR A 43 -36.91 -16.72 -2.71
CA THR A 43 -37.87 -17.03 -3.77
C THR A 43 -39.28 -17.20 -3.19
N LEU A 44 -39.40 -17.97 -2.11
CA LEU A 44 -40.68 -18.22 -1.44
C LEU A 44 -41.24 -16.96 -0.79
N SER A 45 -40.39 -16.09 -0.25
CA SER A 45 -40.83 -14.81 0.30
C SER A 45 -41.33 -13.85 -0.77
N GLN A 46 -40.66 -13.76 -1.92
CA GLN A 46 -41.11 -12.96 -3.07
C GLN A 46 -42.46 -13.45 -3.61
N GLN A 47 -42.76 -14.73 -3.48
CA GLN A 47 -44.02 -15.34 -3.88
C GLN A 47 -45.10 -15.29 -2.78
N GLY A 48 -44.80 -14.73 -1.61
CA GLY A 48 -45.72 -14.64 -0.49
C GLY A 48 -45.99 -15.97 0.24
N LEU A 49 -45.24 -17.03 -0.07
CA LEU A 49 -45.41 -18.37 0.51
C LEU A 49 -44.74 -18.56 1.87
N VAL A 50 -43.71 -17.73 2.16
CA VAL A 50 -42.98 -17.68 3.41
C VAL A 50 -42.78 -16.24 3.82
N LYS A 51 -42.82 -15.94 5.11
CA LYS A 51 -42.39 -14.67 5.70
C LYS A 51 -41.03 -14.85 6.39
N GLU A 52 -40.10 -13.96 6.13
CA GLU A 52 -38.81 -13.93 6.82
C GLU A 52 -38.84 -12.87 7.92
N GLN A 53 -38.54 -13.26 9.14
CA GLN A 53 -38.37 -12.38 10.28
C GLN A 53 -36.88 -12.36 10.64
N THR A 54 -36.29 -11.19 10.57
CA THR A 54 -34.88 -10.99 10.93
C THR A 54 -34.80 -10.28 12.28
N THR A 55 -34.22 -10.94 13.26
CA THR A 55 -33.92 -10.34 14.56
C THR A 55 -32.42 -10.06 14.60
N ARG A 56 -32.06 -8.83 14.91
CA ARG A 56 -30.66 -8.43 15.13
C ARG A 56 -30.48 -8.22 16.62
N THR A 57 -29.50 -8.89 17.19
CA THR A 57 -29.09 -8.73 18.57
C THR A 57 -27.61 -8.35 18.60
N THR A 58 -27.26 -7.38 19.44
CA THR A 58 -25.86 -6.97 19.62
C THR A 58 -25.34 -7.62 20.89
N GLU A 59 -24.48 -8.60 20.74
CA GLU A 59 -23.78 -9.20 21.87
C GLU A 59 -22.54 -8.41 22.23
N ILE A 60 -22.34 -8.16 23.51
CA ILE A 60 -21.15 -7.52 24.06
C ILE A 60 -20.35 -8.52 24.90
N PHE A 61 -19.03 -8.41 24.82
CA PHE A 61 -18.09 -9.30 25.55
C PHE A 61 -16.81 -8.54 25.92
N CYS A 62 -16.08 -9.04 26.91
CA CYS A 62 -14.82 -8.46 27.34
C CYS A 62 -13.73 -8.65 26.29
N THR A 63 -12.90 -7.62 26.09
CA THR A 63 -11.61 -7.72 25.39
C THR A 63 -10.54 -8.26 26.35
N ASP A 64 -9.34 -8.55 25.85
CA ASP A 64 -8.21 -8.97 26.71
C ASP A 64 -7.92 -7.93 27.81
N GLU A 65 -7.99 -6.65 27.50
CA GLU A 65 -7.88 -5.55 28.45
C GLU A 65 -9.06 -5.54 29.45
N GLY A 66 -10.25 -5.84 28.97
CA GLY A 66 -11.45 -5.99 29.82
C GLY A 66 -11.31 -7.12 30.85
N TYR A 67 -10.73 -8.26 30.46
CA TYR A 67 -10.45 -9.36 31.37
C TYR A 67 -9.39 -9.00 32.43
N ASP A 68 -8.35 -8.23 32.06
CA ASP A 68 -7.38 -7.75 33.04
C ASP A 68 -8.03 -6.83 34.07
N TYR A 69 -8.91 -5.94 33.65
CA TYR A 69 -9.63 -5.03 34.54
C TYR A 69 -10.72 -5.73 35.36
N LEU A 70 -11.29 -6.78 34.84
CA LEU A 70 -12.18 -7.64 35.65
C LEU A 70 -11.45 -8.27 36.81
N ALA A 71 -10.21 -8.75 36.61
CA ALA A 71 -9.40 -9.38 37.62
C ALA A 71 -8.78 -8.39 38.61
N ASN A 72 -8.28 -7.26 38.13
CA ASN A 72 -7.46 -6.31 38.89
C ASN A 72 -8.19 -5.02 39.28
N GLY A 73 -9.40 -4.79 38.77
CA GLY A 73 -10.17 -3.51 38.88
C GLY A 73 -9.72 -2.47 37.87
N LEU A 74 -10.61 -1.54 37.59
CA LEU A 74 -10.36 -0.43 36.65
C LEU A 74 -9.18 0.43 37.12
N PRO A 75 -8.32 0.90 36.18
CA PRO A 75 -7.12 1.68 36.49
C PRO A 75 -7.40 2.90 37.36
N GLU A 76 -8.48 3.65 37.06
CA GLU A 76 -8.87 4.81 37.82
C GLU A 76 -9.26 4.50 39.27
N ARG A 77 -9.90 3.36 39.53
CA ARG A 77 -10.23 2.96 40.90
C ARG A 77 -8.98 2.54 41.66
N ARG A 78 -8.08 1.77 41.05
CA ARG A 78 -6.79 1.37 41.64
C ARG A 78 -5.99 2.58 42.08
N VAL A 79 -5.83 3.59 41.20
CA VAL A 79 -5.09 4.80 41.54
C VAL A 79 -5.80 5.65 42.60
N ALA A 80 -7.12 5.79 42.51
CA ALA A 80 -7.89 6.52 43.54
C ALA A 80 -7.80 5.83 44.92
N ALA A 81 -7.83 4.50 45.00
CA ALA A 81 -7.65 3.75 46.23
C ALA A 81 -6.25 3.96 46.85
N VAL A 82 -5.19 3.94 46.03
CA VAL A 82 -3.81 4.24 46.47
C VAL A 82 -3.75 5.64 47.09
N VAL A 83 -4.29 6.65 46.42
CA VAL A 83 -4.29 8.03 46.95
C VAL A 83 -5.10 8.15 48.23
N HIS A 84 -6.26 7.51 48.30
CA HIS A 84 -7.10 7.52 49.50
C HIS A 84 -6.35 6.92 50.69
N ASN A 85 -5.70 5.74 50.48
CA ASN A 85 -4.95 5.05 51.53
C ASN A 85 -3.69 5.81 51.98
N ALA A 86 -3.15 6.67 51.09
CA ALA A 86 -2.01 7.56 51.37
C ALA A 86 -2.43 8.87 52.09
N GLY A 87 -3.66 8.95 52.64
CA GLY A 87 -4.15 10.13 53.32
C GLY A 87 -4.85 11.14 52.40
N GLY A 88 -5.29 10.71 51.23
CA GLY A 88 -6.11 11.51 50.29
C GLY A 88 -5.36 12.49 49.40
N LYS A 89 -4.01 12.52 49.48
CA LYS A 89 -3.16 13.45 48.69
C LYS A 89 -1.85 12.76 48.27
N LEU A 90 -1.62 12.66 46.96
CA LEU A 90 -0.40 12.11 46.43
C LEU A 90 -0.05 12.72 45.06
N SER A 91 1.23 12.75 44.65
CA SER A 91 1.57 13.16 43.30
C SER A 91 1.03 12.17 42.28
N VAL A 92 0.52 12.68 41.14
CA VAL A 92 -0.14 11.84 40.13
C VAL A 92 0.77 10.71 39.63
N SER A 93 2.02 11.04 39.31
CA SER A 93 2.98 10.04 38.80
C SER A 93 3.27 8.93 39.83
N LYS A 94 3.43 9.31 41.10
CA LYS A 94 3.66 8.36 42.20
C LYS A 94 2.43 7.47 42.43
N ALA A 95 1.23 8.05 42.38
CA ALA A 95 -0.01 7.31 42.55
C ALA A 95 -0.21 6.25 41.45
N VAL A 96 0.12 6.58 40.19
CA VAL A 96 0.06 5.64 39.07
C VAL A 96 1.07 4.53 39.21
N GLN A 97 2.32 4.83 39.60
CA GLN A 97 3.36 3.83 39.85
C GLN A 97 3.01 2.88 41.02
N GLU A 98 2.55 3.41 42.15
CA GLU A 98 2.14 2.61 43.28
C GLU A 98 0.90 1.74 43.00
N ALA A 99 0.04 2.17 42.05
CA ALA A 99 -1.05 1.34 41.55
C ALA A 99 -0.59 0.24 40.55
N GLY A 100 0.71 0.15 40.25
CA GLY A 100 1.27 -0.83 39.32
C GLY A 100 0.89 -0.56 37.87
N LEU A 101 0.76 0.72 37.47
CA LEU A 101 0.38 1.12 36.13
C LEU A 101 1.53 1.90 35.43
N PRO A 102 1.66 1.79 34.10
CA PRO A 102 2.58 2.62 33.33
C PRO A 102 2.25 4.11 33.41
N LEU A 103 3.26 4.97 33.29
CA LEU A 103 3.08 6.42 33.37
C LEU A 103 2.20 7.00 32.24
N ASP A 104 2.06 6.29 31.15
CA ASP A 104 1.18 6.69 30.02
C ASP A 104 -0.30 6.72 30.44
N PHE A 105 -0.67 6.04 31.52
CA PHE A 105 -2.02 6.04 32.08
C PHE A 105 -2.37 7.32 32.85
N VAL A 106 -1.42 8.20 33.13
CA VAL A 106 -1.62 9.41 33.91
C VAL A 106 -2.80 10.25 33.39
N SER A 107 -2.85 10.53 32.10
CA SER A 107 -3.91 11.35 31.51
C SER A 107 -5.28 10.67 31.52
N ILE A 108 -5.31 9.36 31.27
CA ILE A 108 -6.53 8.56 31.20
C ILE A 108 -7.15 8.45 32.59
N VAL A 109 -6.36 8.04 33.58
CA VAL A 109 -6.80 7.80 34.95
C VAL A 109 -7.29 9.07 35.61
N THR A 110 -6.54 10.17 35.49
CA THR A 110 -6.92 11.46 36.09
C THR A 110 -8.22 12.01 35.49
N GLY A 111 -8.40 11.85 34.16
CA GLY A 111 -9.63 12.23 33.49
C GLY A 111 -10.85 11.45 34.00
N TRP A 112 -10.70 10.14 34.23
CA TRP A 112 -11.79 9.30 34.74
C TRP A 112 -12.07 9.51 36.22
N ILE A 113 -11.06 9.70 37.06
CA ILE A 113 -11.26 10.03 38.50
C ILE A 113 -12.05 11.31 38.64
N ALA A 114 -11.76 12.34 37.84
CA ALA A 114 -12.51 13.59 37.87
C ALA A 114 -13.97 13.43 37.38
N ARG A 115 -14.18 12.66 36.29
CA ARG A 115 -15.50 12.37 35.72
C ARG A 115 -16.39 11.57 36.68
N LYS A 116 -15.81 10.62 37.40
CA LYS A 116 -16.48 9.78 38.38
C LYS A 116 -16.66 10.50 39.72
N GLY A 117 -16.13 11.73 39.85
CA GLY A 117 -16.28 12.55 41.06
C GLY A 117 -15.53 12.02 42.29
N TRP A 118 -14.53 11.14 42.09
CA TRP A 118 -13.75 10.57 43.21
C TRP A 118 -12.65 11.51 43.70
N GLY A 119 -12.19 12.44 42.83
CA GLY A 119 -11.11 13.35 43.16
C GLY A 119 -10.92 14.49 42.17
N ARG A 120 -9.95 15.37 42.46
CA ARG A 120 -9.56 16.49 41.61
C ARG A 120 -8.05 16.62 41.56
N ILE A 121 -7.54 17.27 40.52
CA ILE A 121 -6.12 17.58 40.35
C ILE A 121 -5.84 18.99 40.75
N GLU A 122 -4.82 19.19 41.58
CA GLU A 122 -4.26 20.51 41.89
C GLU A 122 -2.87 20.63 41.24
N LYS A 123 -2.63 21.67 40.44
CA LYS A 123 -1.33 22.00 39.90
C LYS A 123 -0.53 22.80 40.93
N THR A 124 0.63 22.33 41.33
CA THR A 124 1.57 23.01 42.22
C THR A 124 2.88 23.32 41.50
N SER A 125 3.69 24.18 42.09
CA SER A 125 5.05 24.47 41.56
C SER A 125 5.95 23.24 41.46
N SER A 126 5.64 22.18 42.20
CA SER A 126 6.40 20.92 42.22
C SER A 126 5.74 19.78 41.38
N GLY A 127 4.66 20.07 40.64
CA GLY A 127 3.96 19.08 39.80
C GLY A 127 2.48 18.96 40.08
N ALA A 128 1.81 18.03 39.43
CA ALA A 128 0.38 17.75 39.58
C ALA A 128 0.14 16.82 40.77
N ILE A 129 -0.77 17.19 41.66
CA ILE A 129 -1.17 16.42 42.84
C ILE A 129 -2.62 15.98 42.67
N LEU A 130 -2.89 14.70 42.91
CA LEU A 130 -4.23 14.13 42.93
C LEU A 130 -4.75 14.15 44.36
N LEU A 131 -5.94 14.71 44.50
CA LEU A 131 -6.70 14.73 45.74
C LEU A 131 -7.91 13.82 45.62
N VAL A 132 -8.03 12.86 46.50
CA VAL A 132 -9.18 11.93 46.60
C VAL A 132 -9.84 12.06 47.95
N SER A 133 -11.09 12.52 47.95
CA SER A 133 -11.83 12.84 49.19
C SER A 133 -12.72 11.68 49.67
N LYS A 134 -13.01 10.71 48.81
CA LYS A 134 -13.86 9.57 49.11
C LYS A 134 -13.19 8.27 48.72
N ASN A 135 -13.39 7.21 49.51
CA ASN A 135 -12.95 5.88 49.09
C ASN A 135 -13.68 5.47 47.81
N PRO A 136 -12.97 5.14 46.70
CA PRO A 136 -13.64 4.79 45.47
C PRO A 136 -14.37 3.46 45.62
N SER A 137 -15.70 3.51 45.51
CA SER A 137 -16.55 2.29 45.48
C SER A 137 -16.60 1.72 44.06
N ARG A 138 -16.99 0.47 43.92
CA ARG A 138 -17.37 -0.11 42.65
C ARG A 138 -18.50 0.70 42.02
N ASP A 139 -18.46 0.85 40.74
CA ASP A 139 -19.46 1.58 39.96
C ASP A 139 -20.09 0.68 38.88
N ASP A 140 -21.04 1.26 38.11
CA ASP A 140 -21.75 0.55 37.04
C ASP A 140 -20.80 -0.04 35.98
N ASP A 141 -19.62 0.55 35.77
CA ASP A 141 -18.64 0.04 34.80
C ASP A 141 -18.05 -1.30 35.28
N GLU A 142 -17.69 -1.39 36.54
CA GLU A 142 -17.17 -2.63 37.12
C GLU A 142 -18.28 -3.68 37.37
N GLU A 143 -19.49 -3.25 37.75
CA GLU A 143 -20.64 -4.13 37.85
C GLU A 143 -20.95 -4.79 36.51
N LEU A 144 -20.88 -4.02 35.42
CA LEU A 144 -21.08 -4.56 34.07
C LEU A 144 -20.00 -5.56 33.70
N LEU A 145 -18.72 -5.26 33.98
CA LEU A 145 -17.60 -6.20 33.71
C LEU A 145 -17.76 -7.50 34.45
N GLU A 146 -18.18 -7.45 35.73
CA GLU A 146 -18.46 -8.66 36.54
C GLU A 146 -19.63 -9.46 35.95
N ARG A 147 -20.67 -8.78 35.48
CA ARG A 147 -21.85 -9.44 34.92
C ARG A 147 -21.55 -10.10 33.57
N ILE A 148 -20.75 -9.49 32.73
CA ILE A 148 -20.31 -10.09 31.47
C ILE A 148 -19.38 -11.27 31.73
N GLY A 149 -18.42 -11.11 32.63
CA GLY A 149 -17.49 -12.19 33.00
C GLY A 149 -16.81 -12.78 31.74
N GLN A 150 -16.97 -14.09 31.56
CA GLN A 150 -16.43 -14.84 30.41
C GLN A 150 -17.49 -15.15 29.34
N VAL A 151 -18.71 -14.59 29.45
CA VAL A 151 -19.84 -14.93 28.58
C VAL A 151 -20.28 -13.67 27.84
N SER A 152 -20.67 -13.80 26.57
CA SER A 152 -21.30 -12.68 25.85
C SER A 152 -22.74 -12.48 26.33
N ILE A 153 -23.18 -11.23 26.42
CA ILE A 153 -24.54 -10.85 26.84
C ILE A 153 -25.17 -9.95 25.78
N PRO A 154 -26.44 -10.18 25.39
CA PRO A 154 -27.16 -9.28 24.50
C PRO A 154 -27.31 -7.89 25.15
N MET A 155 -26.94 -6.85 24.41
CA MET A 155 -27.00 -5.45 24.90
C MET A 155 -28.46 -5.03 25.24
N GLU A 156 -29.44 -5.63 24.57
CA GLU A 156 -30.86 -5.39 24.77
C GLU A 156 -31.35 -5.84 26.15
N GLU A 157 -30.74 -6.89 26.72
CA GLU A 157 -31.09 -7.50 28.01
C GLU A 157 -30.52 -6.73 29.21
N LEU A 158 -29.65 -5.74 28.94
CA LEU A 158 -29.07 -4.96 30.02
C LEU A 158 -30.07 -3.95 30.60
N PRO A 159 -30.06 -3.77 31.93
CA PRO A 159 -30.76 -2.65 32.60
C PRO A 159 -30.32 -1.30 32.00
N SER A 160 -31.20 -0.30 32.05
CA SER A 160 -30.94 1.03 31.46
C SER A 160 -29.69 1.72 32.05
N THR A 161 -29.38 1.47 33.33
CA THR A 161 -28.17 1.96 34.01
C THR A 161 -26.90 1.34 33.42
N LEU A 162 -26.90 0.05 33.19
CA LEU A 162 -25.75 -0.67 32.65
C LEU A 162 -25.57 -0.47 31.14
N LYS A 163 -26.61 -0.07 30.38
CA LYS A 163 -26.45 0.32 28.97
C LYS A 163 -25.53 1.51 28.79
N GLN A 164 -25.63 2.51 29.68
CA GLN A 164 -24.70 3.64 29.64
C GLN A 164 -23.26 3.25 30.00
N ALA A 165 -23.09 2.30 30.93
CA ALA A 165 -21.78 1.72 31.23
C ALA A 165 -21.22 0.95 30.00
N ALA A 166 -22.06 0.17 29.32
CA ALA A 166 -21.67 -0.55 28.10
C ALA A 166 -21.17 0.41 27.02
N ASP A 167 -21.89 1.51 26.77
CA ASP A 167 -21.46 2.53 25.78
C ASP A 167 -20.12 3.20 26.15
N ARG A 168 -19.86 3.41 27.44
CA ARG A 168 -18.58 3.94 27.92
C ARG A 168 -17.44 2.97 27.71
N LEU A 169 -17.66 1.72 28.09
CA LEU A 169 -16.64 0.66 28.02
C LEU A 169 -16.34 0.25 26.57
N LEU A 170 -17.34 0.25 25.67
CA LEU A 170 -17.15 0.07 24.23
C LEU A 170 -16.28 1.17 23.61
N LYS A 171 -16.54 2.45 23.99
CA LYS A 171 -15.70 3.59 23.53
C LYS A 171 -14.27 3.54 24.06
N ARG A 172 -14.04 2.82 25.16
CA ARG A 172 -12.70 2.60 25.74
C ARG A 172 -12.01 1.35 25.22
N ASN A 173 -12.63 0.58 24.32
CA ASN A 173 -12.20 -0.74 23.84
C ASN A 173 -12.01 -1.81 24.95
N ILE A 174 -12.62 -1.58 26.11
CA ILE A 174 -12.64 -2.56 27.22
C ILE A 174 -13.66 -3.66 26.95
N LEU A 175 -14.75 -3.32 26.27
CA LEU A 175 -15.71 -4.25 25.71
C LEU A 175 -15.64 -4.19 24.19
N ALA A 176 -15.98 -5.31 23.55
CA ALA A 176 -16.24 -5.40 22.11
C ALA A 176 -17.68 -5.86 21.88
N SER A 177 -18.21 -5.57 20.70
CA SER A 177 -19.55 -5.99 20.30
C SER A 177 -19.51 -6.81 19.02
N LYS A 178 -20.43 -7.78 18.93
CA LYS A 178 -20.65 -8.61 17.74
C LYS A 178 -22.15 -8.62 17.42
N GLU A 179 -22.48 -8.24 16.21
CA GLU A 179 -23.86 -8.30 15.73
C GLU A 179 -24.19 -9.76 15.36
N GLN A 180 -25.22 -10.33 15.99
CA GLN A 180 -25.82 -11.60 15.60
C GLN A 180 -27.12 -11.36 14.88
N VAL A 181 -27.24 -11.93 13.68
CA VAL A 181 -28.44 -11.85 12.85
C VAL A 181 -29.10 -13.22 12.82
N GLN A 182 -30.21 -13.36 13.52
CA GLN A 182 -31.03 -14.57 13.47
C GLN A 182 -32.18 -14.38 12.48
N ARG A 183 -32.31 -15.31 11.55
CA ARG A 183 -33.40 -15.32 10.56
C ARG A 183 -34.34 -16.48 10.85
N LYS A 184 -35.62 -16.18 11.05
CA LYS A 184 -36.68 -17.16 11.20
C LYS A 184 -37.61 -17.13 9.99
N LEU A 185 -37.96 -18.29 9.49
CA LEU A 185 -38.88 -18.47 8.37
C LEU A 185 -40.23 -18.92 8.92
N GLN A 186 -41.31 -18.28 8.47
CA GLN A 186 -42.66 -18.63 8.80
C GLN A 186 -43.42 -18.95 7.52
N ILE A 187 -44.01 -20.15 7.43
CA ILE A 187 -44.86 -20.53 6.28
C ILE A 187 -46.21 -19.78 6.37
N THR A 188 -46.69 -19.33 5.24
CA THR A 188 -48.03 -18.72 5.14
C THR A 188 -49.11 -19.77 4.82
N LEU A 189 -50.38 -19.41 4.97
CA LEU A 189 -51.48 -20.28 4.51
C LEU A 189 -51.35 -20.64 3.04
N GLN A 190 -51.02 -19.67 2.19
CA GLN A 190 -50.75 -19.91 0.78
C GLN A 190 -49.53 -20.84 0.56
N GLY A 191 -48.53 -20.77 1.44
CA GLY A 191 -47.39 -21.69 1.39
C GLY A 191 -47.73 -23.11 1.75
N LEU A 192 -48.66 -23.32 2.69
CA LEU A 192 -49.17 -24.65 3.02
C LEU A 192 -49.96 -25.29 1.85
N ASP A 193 -50.81 -24.50 1.21
CA ASP A 193 -51.63 -24.95 0.06
C ASP A 193 -50.79 -25.18 -1.20
N ALA A 194 -49.65 -24.52 -1.31
CA ALA A 194 -48.71 -24.63 -2.43
C ALA A 194 -47.81 -25.89 -2.38
N ILE A 195 -47.81 -26.64 -1.27
CA ILE A 195 -47.01 -27.86 -1.19
C ILE A 195 -47.53 -28.92 -2.17
N PRO A 196 -46.75 -29.30 -3.20
CA PRO A 196 -47.24 -30.23 -4.20
C PRO A 196 -47.42 -31.64 -3.64
N THR A 197 -48.48 -32.30 -4.06
CA THR A 197 -48.78 -33.71 -3.74
C THR A 197 -47.97 -34.68 -4.62
N GLN A 198 -47.43 -34.23 -5.74
CA GLN A 198 -46.61 -35.03 -6.65
C GLN A 198 -45.13 -34.76 -6.48
N ALA A 199 -44.28 -35.70 -6.92
CA ALA A 199 -42.82 -35.55 -6.88
C ALA A 199 -42.36 -34.36 -7.74
N PRO A 200 -41.36 -33.57 -7.25
CA PRO A 200 -40.86 -32.43 -8.00
C PRO A 200 -40.16 -32.91 -9.30
N ILE A 201 -40.27 -32.09 -10.37
CA ILE A 201 -39.57 -32.32 -11.63
C ILE A 201 -38.05 -32.22 -11.38
N ASN A 202 -37.28 -33.15 -11.94
CA ASN A 202 -35.82 -33.17 -11.82
C ASN A 202 -35.23 -31.94 -12.52
N GLU A 203 -34.67 -30.98 -11.74
CA GLU A 203 -34.03 -29.79 -12.26
C GLU A 203 -32.52 -30.02 -12.38
N VAL A 204 -31.97 -29.72 -13.56
CA VAL A 204 -30.53 -29.79 -13.84
C VAL A 204 -29.96 -28.40 -14.12
N SER A 205 -28.72 -28.17 -13.73
CA SER A 205 -28.01 -26.89 -13.93
C SER A 205 -27.47 -26.71 -15.36
N GLY A 206 -27.36 -27.81 -16.12
CA GLY A 206 -26.93 -27.83 -17.51
C GLY A 206 -27.17 -29.19 -18.12
N LEU A 207 -27.25 -29.27 -19.44
CA LEU A 207 -27.36 -30.52 -20.16
C LEU A 207 -25.99 -31.15 -20.32
N THR A 208 -25.91 -32.46 -20.09
CA THR A 208 -24.69 -33.24 -20.39
C THR A 208 -24.85 -33.92 -21.75
N SER A 209 -23.71 -34.30 -22.35
CA SER A 209 -23.70 -35.05 -23.61
C SER A 209 -24.51 -36.37 -23.51
N GLU A 210 -24.45 -37.02 -22.36
CA GLU A 210 -25.18 -38.28 -22.09
C GLU A 210 -26.70 -38.04 -22.07
N MET A 211 -27.16 -36.97 -21.42
CA MET A 211 -28.58 -36.60 -21.39
C MET A 211 -29.13 -36.28 -22.80
N ILE A 212 -28.29 -35.66 -23.64
CA ILE A 212 -28.68 -35.37 -25.03
C ILE A 212 -28.76 -36.66 -25.84
N LEU A 213 -27.81 -37.56 -25.70
CA LEU A 213 -27.76 -38.84 -26.44
C LEU A 213 -28.82 -39.83 -25.98
N SER A 214 -29.16 -39.86 -24.68
CA SER A 214 -30.22 -40.75 -24.14
C SER A 214 -31.63 -40.22 -24.35
N GLY A 215 -31.82 -38.96 -24.70
CA GLY A 215 -33.11 -38.30 -24.76
C GLY A 215 -33.68 -37.88 -23.39
N ASP A 216 -32.92 -38.03 -22.30
CA ASP A 216 -33.37 -37.67 -20.94
C ASP A 216 -33.55 -36.17 -20.77
N TRP A 217 -33.03 -35.36 -21.66
CA TRP A 217 -33.21 -33.91 -21.66
C TRP A 217 -34.69 -33.49 -21.77
N GLU A 218 -35.53 -34.32 -22.37
CA GLU A 218 -36.99 -34.08 -22.47
C GLU A 218 -37.72 -34.23 -21.12
N ARG A 219 -37.10 -34.95 -20.17
CA ARG A 219 -37.67 -35.26 -18.84
C ARG A 219 -37.09 -34.40 -17.72
N VAL A 220 -36.14 -33.54 -18.02
CA VAL A 220 -35.54 -32.64 -17.05
C VAL A 220 -35.87 -31.20 -17.37
N ARG A 221 -35.84 -30.35 -16.36
CA ARG A 221 -36.00 -28.91 -16.50
C ARG A 221 -34.69 -28.22 -16.24
N LEU A 222 -34.31 -27.29 -17.13
CA LEU A 222 -33.17 -26.45 -16.88
C LEU A 222 -33.47 -25.46 -15.75
N ARG A 223 -32.61 -25.41 -14.77
CA ARG A 223 -32.69 -24.46 -13.66
C ARG A 223 -32.56 -23.04 -14.17
N ALA A 224 -33.59 -22.22 -13.97
CA ALA A 224 -33.47 -20.79 -14.19
C ALA A 224 -32.49 -20.20 -13.18
N TYR A 225 -31.48 -19.49 -13.66
CA TYR A 225 -30.57 -18.77 -12.76
C TYR A 225 -31.06 -17.33 -12.56
N ASN A 226 -30.90 -16.85 -11.32
CA ASN A 226 -31.26 -15.49 -10.96
C ASN A 226 -30.03 -14.56 -11.10
N VAL A 227 -30.05 -13.68 -12.10
CA VAL A 227 -28.98 -12.70 -12.35
C VAL A 227 -28.85 -11.67 -11.23
N SER A 228 -29.90 -11.47 -10.43
CA SER A 228 -29.91 -10.56 -9.29
C SER A 228 -29.49 -11.22 -7.97
N SER A 229 -29.15 -12.51 -7.98
CA SER A 229 -28.68 -13.19 -6.77
C SER A 229 -27.35 -12.57 -6.31
N PRO A 230 -27.20 -12.22 -5.02
CA PRO A 230 -25.94 -11.76 -4.51
C PRO A 230 -24.86 -12.83 -4.69
N VAL A 231 -23.75 -12.44 -5.28
CA VAL A 231 -22.58 -13.31 -5.44
C VAL A 231 -21.54 -12.93 -4.39
N PRO A 232 -20.66 -13.87 -4.00
CA PRO A 232 -19.54 -13.53 -3.11
C PRO A 232 -18.74 -12.38 -3.69
N SER A 233 -18.45 -11.38 -2.87
CA SER A 233 -17.57 -10.29 -3.27
C SER A 233 -16.15 -10.84 -3.49
N LEU A 234 -15.69 -10.79 -4.72
CA LEU A 234 -14.30 -11.12 -5.04
C LEU A 234 -13.45 -9.87 -4.88
N ASN A 235 -12.42 -9.95 -4.07
CA ASN A 235 -11.41 -8.92 -3.94
C ASN A 235 -10.13 -9.38 -4.66
N PRO A 236 -10.06 -9.27 -5.99
CA PRO A 236 -8.86 -9.68 -6.72
C PRO A 236 -7.67 -8.81 -6.32
N GLY A 237 -6.48 -9.41 -6.32
CA GLY A 237 -5.24 -8.67 -6.13
C GLY A 237 -5.07 -7.60 -7.21
N LYS A 238 -4.48 -6.47 -6.84
CA LYS A 238 -4.17 -5.34 -7.73
C LYS A 238 -2.68 -5.01 -7.62
N TYR A 239 -2.02 -4.87 -8.76
CA TYR A 239 -0.68 -4.32 -8.76
C TYR A 239 -0.71 -2.87 -8.30
N HIS A 240 0.31 -2.46 -7.54
CA HIS A 240 0.50 -1.06 -7.21
C HIS A 240 0.53 -0.22 -8.50
N PRO A 241 -0.28 0.85 -8.62
CA PRO A 241 -0.46 1.59 -9.88
C PRO A 241 0.85 2.12 -10.45
N TYR A 242 1.71 2.67 -9.60
CA TYR A 242 3.02 3.17 -9.99
C TYR A 242 3.95 2.05 -10.50
N LEU A 243 4.01 0.89 -9.82
CA LEU A 243 4.82 -0.24 -10.29
C LEU A 243 4.32 -0.79 -11.63
N ARG A 244 3.01 -0.75 -11.86
CA ARG A 244 2.44 -1.10 -13.17
C ARG A 244 2.90 -0.14 -14.26
N PHE A 245 2.92 1.16 -13.96
CA PHE A 245 3.43 2.18 -14.88
C PHE A 245 4.91 1.94 -15.22
N LEU A 246 5.77 1.70 -14.23
CA LEU A 246 7.18 1.38 -14.49
C LEU A 246 7.35 0.14 -15.40
N ARG A 247 6.55 -0.90 -15.18
CA ARG A 247 6.53 -2.08 -16.06
C ARG A 247 6.06 -1.76 -17.48
N MET A 248 5.09 -0.87 -17.61
CA MET A 248 4.62 -0.42 -18.93
C MET A 248 5.73 0.32 -19.69
N VAL A 249 6.44 1.23 -19.01
CA VAL A 249 7.57 1.95 -19.60
C VAL A 249 8.66 0.98 -20.05
N LYS A 250 9.05 0.02 -19.20
CA LYS A 250 10.02 -1.02 -19.56
C LYS A 250 9.60 -1.79 -20.81
N ARG A 251 8.34 -2.23 -20.90
CA ARG A 251 7.83 -2.95 -22.07
C ARG A 251 7.91 -2.10 -23.35
N LYS A 252 7.57 -0.80 -23.27
CA LYS A 252 7.67 0.11 -24.40
C LYS A 252 9.11 0.25 -24.89
N LEU A 253 10.07 0.44 -23.98
CA LEU A 253 11.48 0.55 -24.31
C LEU A 253 12.03 -0.75 -24.94
N VAL A 254 11.66 -1.92 -24.37
CA VAL A 254 12.03 -3.22 -24.96
C VAL A 254 11.43 -3.38 -26.36
N ALA A 255 10.18 -2.99 -26.57
CA ALA A 255 9.53 -3.03 -27.89
C ALA A 255 10.20 -2.10 -28.92
N LEU A 256 10.87 -1.03 -28.47
CA LEU A 256 11.68 -0.14 -29.30
C LEU A 256 13.11 -0.67 -29.56
N GLY A 257 13.40 -1.88 -29.08
CA GLY A 257 14.68 -2.55 -29.30
C GLY A 257 15.77 -2.18 -28.29
N PHE A 258 15.41 -1.56 -27.16
CA PHE A 258 16.34 -1.32 -26.06
C PHE A 258 16.54 -2.58 -25.21
N ARG A 259 17.76 -2.74 -24.70
CA ARG A 259 18.10 -3.75 -23.70
C ARG A 259 18.10 -3.15 -22.31
N GLU A 260 17.47 -3.82 -21.37
CA GLU A 260 17.45 -3.37 -19.97
C GLU A 260 18.82 -3.61 -19.31
N ALA A 261 19.39 -2.54 -18.77
CA ALA A 261 20.58 -2.59 -17.93
C ALA A 261 20.15 -2.60 -16.45
N VAL A 262 20.79 -3.44 -15.66
CA VAL A 262 20.60 -3.54 -14.21
C VAL A 262 21.95 -3.44 -13.51
N GLY A 263 21.94 -2.93 -12.28
CA GLY A 263 23.16 -2.83 -11.49
C GLY A 263 22.89 -2.50 -10.03
N PRO A 264 23.93 -2.46 -9.20
CA PRO A 264 23.82 -2.23 -7.77
C PRO A 264 23.32 -0.83 -7.43
N LEU A 265 22.71 -0.67 -6.26
CA LEU A 265 22.30 0.63 -5.72
C LEU A 265 23.51 1.41 -5.17
N VAL A 266 24.53 0.69 -4.72
CA VAL A 266 25.77 1.22 -4.18
C VAL A 266 26.84 1.18 -5.27
N GLU A 267 27.43 2.32 -5.57
CA GLU A 267 28.47 2.46 -6.58
C GLU A 267 29.71 3.12 -5.99
N PRO A 268 30.93 2.78 -6.48
CA PRO A 268 32.06 3.66 -6.23
C PRO A 268 31.87 4.98 -6.96
N THR A 269 32.36 6.09 -6.39
CA THR A 269 32.34 7.40 -7.03
C THR A 269 33.05 7.37 -8.39
N PHE A 270 33.97 6.43 -8.58
CA PHE A 270 34.55 6.14 -9.90
C PHE A 270 33.49 5.90 -10.99
N ILE A 271 32.51 5.05 -10.72
CA ILE A 271 31.44 4.73 -11.66
C ILE A 271 30.34 5.81 -11.65
N ASN A 272 30.01 6.33 -10.45
CA ASN A 272 28.95 7.32 -10.32
C ASN A 272 29.34 8.65 -10.97
N ASP A 273 30.58 9.07 -10.84
CA ASP A 273 31.01 10.44 -11.17
C ASP A 273 32.23 10.51 -12.10
N ASP A 274 33.35 9.82 -11.78
CA ASP A 274 34.62 10.02 -12.48
C ASP A 274 34.56 9.57 -13.94
N CYS A 275 33.93 8.41 -14.21
CA CYS A 275 33.72 7.93 -15.58
C CYS A 275 32.83 8.87 -16.41
N LEU A 276 32.11 9.77 -15.78
CA LEU A 276 31.31 10.83 -16.42
C LEU A 276 32.05 12.16 -16.50
N TYR A 277 33.37 12.12 -16.28
CA TYR A 277 34.23 13.30 -16.35
C TYR A 277 33.78 14.43 -15.40
N MET A 278 33.11 14.10 -14.31
CA MET A 278 32.76 15.05 -13.25
C MET A 278 33.98 15.25 -12.35
N PRO A 279 34.52 16.49 -12.21
CA PRO A 279 35.70 16.72 -11.41
C PRO A 279 35.51 16.31 -9.96
N GLN A 280 36.62 15.87 -9.30
CA GLN A 280 36.58 15.33 -7.93
C GLN A 280 36.27 16.37 -6.86
N ASP A 281 36.40 17.64 -7.18
CA ASP A 281 36.08 18.83 -6.36
C ASP A 281 34.74 19.48 -6.76
N HIS A 282 33.94 18.81 -7.61
CA HIS A 282 32.62 19.35 -8.03
C HIS A 282 31.65 19.39 -6.84
N PRO A 283 30.91 20.50 -6.63
CA PRO A 283 29.93 20.63 -5.52
C PRO A 283 28.92 19.47 -5.42
N ALA A 284 28.47 18.93 -6.55
CA ALA A 284 27.54 17.78 -6.57
C ALA A 284 28.08 16.49 -5.92
N ARG A 285 29.35 16.46 -5.52
CA ARG A 285 29.97 15.35 -4.76
C ARG A 285 30.02 15.60 -3.25
N GLU A 286 29.51 16.73 -2.78
CA GLU A 286 29.51 17.04 -1.36
C GLU A 286 28.47 16.18 -0.60
N ILE A 287 28.66 16.13 0.73
CA ILE A 287 27.81 15.32 1.61
C ILE A 287 26.33 15.75 1.59
N HIS A 288 26.06 16.98 1.14
CA HIS A 288 24.69 17.48 0.98
C HIS A 288 24.02 17.02 -0.31
N ASP A 289 24.79 16.46 -1.26
CA ASP A 289 24.31 16.04 -2.57
C ASP A 289 24.44 14.53 -2.81
N LEU A 290 25.29 13.84 -2.04
CA LEU A 290 25.51 12.40 -2.11
C LEU A 290 25.38 11.71 -0.74
N TYR A 291 24.80 10.52 -0.74
CA TYR A 291 24.83 9.61 0.39
C TYR A 291 26.08 8.72 0.36
N TYR A 292 27.07 9.03 1.17
CA TYR A 292 28.27 8.22 1.36
C TYR A 292 28.02 7.06 2.34
N LEU A 293 28.55 5.88 2.03
CA LEU A 293 28.47 4.74 2.93
C LEU A 293 29.55 4.84 4.04
N LYS A 294 29.15 4.52 5.27
CA LYS A 294 30.08 4.44 6.42
C LYS A 294 30.82 3.10 6.45
N HIS A 295 30.13 1.99 6.18
CA HIS A 295 30.67 0.63 6.24
C HIS A 295 30.01 -0.28 5.21
N PRO A 296 30.77 -0.86 4.25
CA PRO A 296 32.11 -0.46 3.87
C PRO A 296 32.12 0.94 3.26
N SER A 297 33.17 1.72 3.48
CA SER A 297 33.28 3.08 2.93
C SER A 297 33.96 3.16 1.56
N LYS A 298 34.70 2.11 1.17
CA LYS A 298 35.48 2.06 -0.07
C LYS A 298 35.30 0.72 -0.78
N ALA A 299 35.44 0.74 -2.11
CA ALA A 299 35.51 -0.44 -2.96
C ALA A 299 36.90 -0.61 -3.57
N SER A 300 37.23 -1.84 -3.96
CA SER A 300 38.41 -2.11 -4.81
C SER A 300 38.12 -1.65 -6.23
N LEU A 301 39.01 -0.90 -6.83
CA LEU A 301 38.99 -0.49 -8.24
C LEU A 301 39.73 -1.45 -9.17
N GLU A 302 40.33 -2.53 -8.64
CA GLU A 302 41.09 -3.53 -9.40
C GLU A 302 40.34 -4.11 -10.61
N PRO A 303 39.02 -4.37 -10.54
CA PRO A 303 38.29 -4.89 -11.72
C PRO A 303 38.31 -3.93 -12.93
N TRP A 304 38.62 -2.67 -12.71
CA TRP A 304 38.64 -1.62 -13.76
C TRP A 304 39.99 -0.93 -13.87
N ARG A 305 41.11 -1.54 -13.41
CA ARG A 305 42.44 -0.91 -13.33
C ARG A 305 42.80 -0.13 -14.59
N ASP A 306 42.68 -0.71 -15.77
CA ASP A 306 43.03 -0.05 -17.03
C ASP A 306 42.11 1.12 -17.39
N ILE A 307 40.86 1.04 -17.00
CA ILE A 307 39.89 2.15 -17.20
C ILE A 307 40.21 3.27 -16.22
N VAL A 308 40.50 2.94 -14.96
CA VAL A 308 40.89 3.93 -13.92
C VAL A 308 42.09 4.74 -14.38
N GLU A 309 43.12 4.08 -14.94
CA GLU A 309 44.31 4.80 -15.45
C GLU A 309 43.92 5.79 -16.58
N ARG A 310 43.12 5.37 -17.55
CA ARG A 310 42.69 6.23 -18.64
C ARG A 310 41.84 7.40 -18.17
N VAL A 311 40.91 7.13 -17.26
CA VAL A 311 40.01 8.15 -16.66
C VAL A 311 40.87 9.15 -15.85
N ALA A 312 41.82 8.67 -15.01
CA ALA A 312 42.70 9.52 -14.27
C ALA A 312 43.48 10.48 -15.16
N LEU A 313 44.14 9.95 -16.20
CA LEU A 313 44.86 10.78 -17.18
C LEU A 313 43.92 11.77 -17.92
N THR A 314 42.69 11.37 -18.20
CA THR A 314 41.70 12.25 -18.83
C THR A 314 41.34 13.42 -17.91
N HIS A 315 41.16 13.18 -16.61
CA HIS A 315 40.92 14.23 -15.62
C HIS A 315 42.16 15.15 -15.43
N GLU A 316 43.36 14.58 -15.41
CA GLU A 316 44.59 15.35 -15.16
C GLU A 316 45.00 16.21 -16.35
N ASN A 317 44.99 15.67 -17.56
CA ASN A 317 45.60 16.32 -18.74
C ASN A 317 44.85 16.06 -20.08
N GLY A 318 43.65 15.48 -20.01
CA GLY A 318 42.82 15.16 -21.18
C GLY A 318 43.22 13.87 -21.91
N TRP A 319 44.27 13.16 -21.49
CA TRP A 319 44.74 11.93 -22.12
C TRP A 319 44.82 12.05 -23.67
N LYS A 320 44.02 11.28 -24.40
CA LYS A 320 43.97 11.25 -25.88
C LYS A 320 42.76 11.96 -26.47
N THR A 321 41.90 12.58 -25.64
CA THR A 321 40.62 13.14 -26.07
C THR A 321 40.70 14.50 -26.74
N GLY A 322 41.91 15.09 -26.85
CA GLY A 322 42.09 16.43 -27.37
C GLY A 322 41.76 17.56 -26.39
N SER A 323 41.38 17.23 -25.17
CA SER A 323 41.12 18.14 -24.08
C SER A 323 42.37 18.37 -23.25
N THR A 324 42.39 19.45 -22.44
CA THR A 324 43.44 19.71 -21.46
C THR A 324 43.22 19.07 -20.09
N GLY A 325 42.09 18.37 -19.92
CA GLY A 325 41.63 17.87 -18.64
C GLY A 325 41.18 18.97 -17.68
N TRP A 326 41.01 18.62 -16.42
CA TRP A 326 40.67 19.57 -15.36
C TRP A 326 41.90 20.16 -14.69
N GLY A 327 43.11 19.57 -14.91
CA GLY A 327 44.37 20.09 -14.46
C GLY A 327 44.69 19.86 -12.96
N TYR A 328 43.91 19.01 -12.27
CA TYR A 328 44.22 18.60 -10.87
C TYR A 328 44.85 17.21 -10.81
N LYS A 329 45.45 16.86 -9.70
CA LYS A 329 45.99 15.52 -9.44
C LYS A 329 44.85 14.58 -9.05
N TYR A 330 44.60 13.56 -9.85
CA TYR A 330 43.53 12.60 -9.61
C TYR A 330 43.76 11.74 -8.35
N SER A 331 42.72 11.63 -7.52
CA SER A 331 42.73 10.84 -6.29
C SER A 331 42.00 9.51 -6.49
N ARG A 332 42.74 8.39 -6.48
CA ARG A 332 42.14 7.05 -6.47
C ARG A 332 41.42 6.75 -5.16
N GLU A 333 41.78 7.41 -4.09
CA GLU A 333 41.12 7.29 -2.80
C GLU A 333 39.68 7.86 -2.90
N GLU A 334 39.52 9.05 -3.46
CA GLU A 334 38.21 9.64 -3.73
C GLU A 334 37.40 8.75 -4.64
N ALA A 335 37.99 8.27 -5.72
CA ALA A 335 37.34 7.38 -6.71
C ALA A 335 36.81 6.05 -6.10
N SER A 336 37.46 5.59 -5.01
CA SER A 336 37.09 4.34 -4.34
C SER A 336 35.92 4.46 -3.36
N LYS A 337 35.56 5.69 -2.94
CA LYS A 337 34.47 5.91 -1.97
C LYS A 337 33.16 5.35 -2.47
N LEU A 338 32.38 4.72 -1.58
CA LEU A 338 31.08 4.16 -1.90
C LEU A 338 29.95 5.15 -1.61
N VAL A 339 29.05 5.27 -2.57
CA VAL A 339 27.87 6.14 -2.51
C VAL A 339 26.60 5.35 -2.88
N LEU A 340 25.46 5.79 -2.38
CA LEU A 340 24.19 5.45 -3.01
C LEU A 340 24.13 6.22 -4.34
N ARG A 341 23.83 5.52 -5.42
CA ARG A 341 23.78 6.06 -6.77
C ARG A 341 22.86 7.29 -6.84
N SER A 342 23.41 8.46 -7.23
CA SER A 342 22.70 9.75 -7.27
C SER A 342 21.91 9.97 -8.55
N HIS A 343 22.23 9.22 -9.60
CA HIS A 343 21.59 9.25 -10.91
C HIS A 343 21.71 7.89 -11.60
N GLY A 344 20.84 7.64 -12.57
CA GLY A 344 20.84 6.37 -13.32
C GLY A 344 21.99 6.24 -14.32
N THR A 345 22.66 7.34 -14.68
CA THR A 345 23.78 7.38 -15.66
C THR A 345 24.96 6.50 -15.24
N ALA A 346 25.10 6.18 -13.95
CA ALA A 346 26.02 5.15 -13.48
C ALA A 346 25.78 3.78 -14.14
N LEU A 347 24.52 3.44 -14.47
CA LEU A 347 24.19 2.21 -15.21
C LEU A 347 24.51 2.32 -16.69
N SER A 348 24.49 3.53 -17.25
CA SER A 348 24.99 3.79 -18.60
C SER A 348 26.50 3.54 -18.68
N VAL A 349 27.26 4.02 -17.70
CA VAL A 349 28.70 3.71 -17.58
C VAL A 349 28.91 2.20 -17.49
N ARG A 350 28.20 1.50 -16.62
CA ARG A 350 28.30 0.04 -16.49
C ARG A 350 27.97 -0.69 -17.79
N SER A 351 27.00 -0.19 -18.55
CA SER A 351 26.67 -0.76 -19.87
C SER A 351 27.82 -0.56 -20.86
N MET A 352 28.42 0.64 -20.87
CA MET A 352 29.54 0.97 -21.79
C MET A 352 30.82 0.18 -21.48
N ILE A 353 31.09 -0.17 -20.22
CA ILE A 353 32.26 -0.98 -19.84
C ILE A 353 31.98 -2.47 -19.81
N SER A 354 30.77 -2.89 -20.12
CA SER A 354 30.38 -4.30 -20.14
C SER A 354 31.06 -5.05 -21.31
N LYS A 355 31.47 -6.30 -21.04
CA LYS A 355 31.97 -7.19 -22.09
C LYS A 355 30.89 -7.56 -23.13
N ASP A 356 29.63 -7.46 -22.75
CA ASP A 356 28.47 -7.77 -23.61
C ASP A 356 27.95 -6.56 -24.38
N LEU A 357 28.69 -5.45 -24.34
CA LEU A 357 28.33 -4.25 -25.10
C LEU A 357 28.30 -4.54 -26.62
N GLN A 358 27.20 -4.17 -27.24
CA GLN A 358 27.05 -4.26 -28.69
C GLN A 358 26.98 -2.86 -29.29
N ILE A 359 27.69 -2.64 -30.40
CA ILE A 359 27.67 -1.41 -31.18
C ILE A 359 27.40 -1.80 -32.65
N PRO A 360 26.30 -1.30 -33.24
CA PRO A 360 25.25 -0.43 -32.68
C PRO A 360 24.47 -1.07 -31.53
N GLY A 361 24.04 -0.25 -30.56
CA GLY A 361 23.32 -0.71 -29.40
C GLY A 361 22.43 0.34 -28.73
N LYS A 362 21.36 -0.15 -28.09
CA LYS A 362 20.41 0.68 -27.35
C LYS A 362 20.23 0.09 -25.96
N TYR A 363 20.50 0.84 -24.92
CA TYR A 363 20.41 0.37 -23.52
C TYR A 363 19.58 1.34 -22.73
N PHE A 364 18.80 0.84 -21.76
CA PHE A 364 18.03 1.63 -20.82
C PHE A 364 18.05 1.04 -19.42
N ALA A 365 17.77 1.85 -18.44
CA ALA A 365 17.52 1.43 -17.06
C ALA A 365 16.36 2.23 -16.44
N ILE A 366 15.52 1.57 -15.67
CA ILE A 366 14.69 2.25 -14.69
C ILE A 366 15.41 2.18 -13.36
N ALA A 367 16.10 3.26 -13.05
CA ALA A 367 17.09 3.32 -11.97
C ALA A 367 16.52 3.99 -10.73
N ARG A 368 16.58 3.31 -9.59
CA ARG A 368 16.37 3.96 -8.29
C ARG A 368 17.61 4.79 -7.96
N CYS A 369 17.42 6.07 -7.68
CA CYS A 369 18.44 7.05 -7.36
C CYS A 369 18.18 7.65 -5.98
N PHE A 370 19.23 8.20 -5.35
CA PHE A 370 19.19 8.71 -3.99
C PHE A 370 19.88 10.07 -3.91
N ARG A 371 19.19 11.06 -3.34
CA ARG A 371 19.74 12.40 -3.07
C ARG A 371 19.28 12.89 -1.71
N PRO A 372 20.15 13.52 -0.92
CA PRO A 372 19.79 14.07 0.39
C PRO A 372 18.99 15.38 0.25
N GLU A 373 17.83 15.30 -0.39
CA GLU A 373 16.95 16.45 -0.59
C GLU A 373 15.96 16.60 0.57
N LEU A 374 15.45 17.82 0.77
CA LEU A 374 14.37 18.07 1.71
C LEU A 374 13.07 17.47 1.18
N LEU A 375 12.37 16.77 2.06
CA LEU A 375 11.09 16.14 1.73
C LEU A 375 10.00 17.19 1.54
N ASP A 376 9.47 17.28 0.32
CA ASP A 376 8.32 18.14 0.00
C ASP A 376 7.33 17.41 -0.93
N ARG A 377 6.41 18.15 -1.55
CA ARG A 377 5.43 17.59 -2.50
C ARG A 377 6.04 17.09 -3.80
N THR A 378 7.24 17.50 -4.13
CA THR A 378 7.91 17.26 -5.42
C THR A 378 9.24 16.54 -5.28
N HIS A 379 9.79 16.43 -4.07
CA HIS A 379 11.08 15.84 -3.77
C HIS A 379 10.99 14.75 -2.71
N LEU A 380 11.70 13.66 -2.98
CA LEU A 380 11.98 12.58 -2.04
C LEU A 380 13.48 12.31 -2.01
N THR A 381 13.94 11.70 -0.93
CA THR A 381 15.34 11.26 -0.80
C THR A 381 15.68 10.10 -1.73
N GLU A 382 14.69 9.43 -2.25
CA GLU A 382 14.82 8.38 -3.27
C GLU A 382 13.77 8.62 -4.38
N PHE A 383 14.16 8.38 -5.62
CA PHE A 383 13.31 8.56 -6.80
C PHE A 383 13.76 7.63 -7.93
N ASN A 384 12.96 7.52 -8.97
CA ASN A 384 13.32 6.72 -10.14
C ASN A 384 13.64 7.61 -11.35
N GLN A 385 14.68 7.22 -12.09
CA GLN A 385 15.01 7.79 -13.39
C GLN A 385 14.85 6.73 -14.50
N ALA A 386 14.36 7.18 -15.64
CA ALA A 386 14.44 6.42 -16.88
C ALA A 386 15.69 6.89 -17.65
N GLU A 387 16.74 6.14 -17.50
CA GLU A 387 18.02 6.35 -18.21
C GLU A 387 18.02 5.64 -19.55
N GLY A 388 18.76 6.18 -20.50
CA GLY A 388 19.02 5.49 -21.74
C GLY A 388 20.24 6.01 -22.47
N ILE A 389 20.87 5.08 -23.19
CA ILE A 389 21.95 5.41 -24.14
C ILE A 389 21.72 4.69 -25.46
N VAL A 390 22.11 5.35 -26.56
CA VAL A 390 22.22 4.73 -27.87
C VAL A 390 23.62 4.96 -28.40
N LEU A 391 24.24 3.91 -28.87
CA LEU A 391 25.58 3.91 -29.46
C LEU A 391 25.47 3.52 -30.93
N ASP A 392 25.83 4.43 -31.84
CA ASP A 392 25.83 4.16 -33.29
C ASP A 392 26.71 5.19 -34.02
N PRO A 393 27.47 4.80 -35.04
CA PRO A 393 28.34 5.72 -35.81
C PRO A 393 27.59 6.89 -36.47
N THR A 394 26.29 6.78 -36.73
CA THR A 394 25.49 7.75 -37.46
C THR A 394 24.72 8.74 -36.59
N LEU A 395 24.87 8.66 -35.28
CA LEU A 395 24.10 9.47 -34.35
C LEU A 395 24.47 10.96 -34.39
N SER A 396 23.44 11.77 -34.19
CA SER A 396 23.53 13.22 -34.11
C SER A 396 22.54 13.76 -33.06
N LEU A 397 22.63 15.05 -32.78
CA LEU A 397 21.68 15.72 -31.89
C LEU A 397 20.23 15.55 -32.37
N ARG A 398 19.98 15.56 -33.68
CA ARG A 398 18.64 15.32 -34.22
C ARG A 398 18.05 13.98 -33.79
N ASN A 399 18.85 12.93 -33.74
CA ASN A 399 18.40 11.62 -33.31
C ASN A 399 18.02 11.64 -31.81
N LEU A 400 18.81 12.35 -30.99
CA LEU A 400 18.50 12.53 -29.57
C LEU A 400 17.16 13.24 -29.39
N LEU A 401 16.97 14.40 -30.06
CA LEU A 401 15.72 15.16 -29.97
C LEU A 401 14.50 14.33 -30.39
N GLY A 402 14.65 13.51 -31.45
CA GLY A 402 13.58 12.62 -31.92
C GLY A 402 13.22 11.54 -30.89
N VAL A 403 14.20 10.93 -30.22
CA VAL A 403 13.97 9.94 -29.17
C VAL A 403 13.28 10.58 -27.96
N LEU A 404 13.73 11.77 -27.56
CA LEU A 404 13.15 12.50 -26.43
C LEU A 404 11.71 12.96 -26.72
N GLU A 405 11.44 13.44 -27.92
CA GLU A 405 10.08 13.82 -28.32
C GLU A 405 9.15 12.62 -28.32
N MET A 406 9.58 11.49 -28.89
CA MET A 406 8.83 10.25 -28.85
C MET A 406 8.53 9.81 -27.40
N PHE A 407 9.55 9.87 -26.52
CA PHE A 407 9.37 9.52 -25.11
C PHE A 407 8.35 10.45 -24.42
N ALA A 408 8.47 11.76 -24.64
CA ALA A 408 7.55 12.74 -24.06
C ALA A 408 6.10 12.51 -24.53
N ARG A 409 5.88 12.22 -25.81
CA ARG A 409 4.54 11.98 -26.36
C ARG A 409 3.98 10.61 -25.96
N GLU A 410 4.74 9.55 -26.18
CA GLU A 410 4.26 8.17 -26.03
C GLU A 410 4.22 7.67 -24.58
N VAL A 411 5.13 8.17 -23.74
CA VAL A 411 5.24 7.73 -22.34
C VAL A 411 4.60 8.76 -21.41
N ALA A 412 4.90 10.05 -21.59
CA ALA A 412 4.37 11.13 -20.77
C ALA A 412 2.98 11.59 -21.20
N GLY A 413 2.56 11.32 -22.43
CA GLY A 413 1.30 11.85 -22.98
C GLY A 413 1.33 13.37 -23.08
N ALA A 414 2.48 13.95 -23.41
CA ALA A 414 2.66 15.39 -23.55
C ALA A 414 1.96 15.95 -24.78
N ASP A 415 1.29 17.10 -24.62
CA ASP A 415 0.63 17.81 -25.73
C ASP A 415 1.64 18.62 -26.54
N LYS A 416 2.64 19.21 -25.85
CA LYS A 416 3.72 20.00 -26.47
C LYS A 416 5.05 19.64 -25.85
N VAL A 417 6.12 19.74 -26.66
CA VAL A 417 7.49 19.46 -26.26
C VAL A 417 8.36 20.66 -26.62
N ARG A 418 9.32 20.93 -25.74
CA ARG A 418 10.30 22.00 -25.97
C ARG A 418 11.66 21.54 -25.49
N PHE A 419 12.71 21.92 -26.19
CA PHE A 419 14.09 21.66 -25.83
C PHE A 419 14.78 22.96 -25.50
N LYS A 420 15.55 22.98 -24.41
CA LYS A 420 16.40 24.10 -24.04
C LYS A 420 17.87 23.64 -24.03
N PRO A 421 18.82 24.48 -24.50
CA PRO A 421 20.23 24.26 -24.22
C PRO A 421 20.44 24.18 -22.70
N ASP A 422 21.30 23.29 -22.29
CA ASP A 422 21.68 23.12 -20.89
C ASP A 422 23.17 22.76 -20.78
N TYR A 423 23.69 22.62 -19.57
CA TYR A 423 25.06 22.22 -19.31
C TYR A 423 25.14 21.07 -18.35
N PHE A 424 25.86 20.00 -18.77
CA PHE A 424 26.27 18.90 -17.92
C PHE A 424 27.74 18.60 -18.15
N PRO A 425 28.54 18.26 -17.12
CA PRO A 425 29.97 18.01 -17.27
C PRO A 425 30.33 16.94 -18.32
N PHE A 426 29.41 16.00 -18.57
CA PHE A 426 29.62 14.79 -19.34
C PHE A 426 29.02 14.82 -20.75
N THR A 427 28.27 15.85 -21.12
CA THR A 427 27.65 15.95 -22.46
C THR A 427 27.95 17.27 -23.16
N GLU A 428 28.12 17.20 -24.49
CA GLU A 428 28.24 18.35 -25.37
C GLU A 428 27.79 17.92 -26.78
N PRO A 429 26.73 18.51 -27.37
CA PRO A 429 25.79 19.45 -26.76
C PRO A 429 24.91 18.80 -25.68
N SER A 430 24.43 19.65 -24.75
CA SER A 430 23.50 19.29 -23.70
C SER A 430 22.14 19.92 -23.91
N VAL A 431 21.08 19.19 -23.56
CA VAL A 431 19.69 19.61 -23.80
C VAL A 431 18.82 19.20 -22.60
N GLU A 432 17.99 20.13 -22.13
CA GLU A 432 16.91 19.88 -21.19
C GLU A 432 15.61 19.62 -21.96
N LEU A 433 14.92 18.53 -21.61
CA LEU A 433 13.58 18.20 -22.10
C LEU A 433 12.52 18.81 -21.20
N GLN A 434 11.64 19.62 -21.80
CA GLN A 434 10.43 20.12 -21.14
C GLN A 434 9.19 19.68 -21.93
N ALA A 435 8.16 19.24 -21.20
CA ALA A 435 6.89 18.87 -21.79
C ALA A 435 5.73 19.62 -21.13
N TYR A 436 4.71 19.89 -21.91
CA TYR A 436 3.49 20.55 -21.50
C TYR A 436 2.31 19.58 -21.54
N LYS A 437 1.47 19.63 -20.55
CA LYS A 437 0.19 18.95 -20.54
C LYS A 437 -0.91 19.90 -20.09
N GLU A 438 -2.04 19.87 -20.78
CA GLU A 438 -3.20 20.67 -20.41
C GLU A 438 -3.69 20.35 -19.00
N GLY A 439 -3.99 21.39 -18.22
CA GLY A 439 -4.36 21.27 -16.81
C GLY A 439 -3.20 21.09 -15.84
N TYR A 440 -1.96 20.85 -16.32
CA TYR A 440 -0.77 20.67 -15.49
C TYR A 440 0.32 21.72 -15.73
N GLY A 441 0.44 22.21 -17.00
CA GLY A 441 1.43 23.19 -17.39
C GLY A 441 2.75 22.59 -17.92
N TRP A 442 3.80 23.42 -17.97
CA TRP A 442 5.14 23.01 -18.35
C TRP A 442 5.87 22.33 -17.18
N MET A 443 6.51 21.21 -17.47
CA MET A 443 7.34 20.46 -16.53
C MET A 443 8.66 20.08 -17.17
N GLU A 444 9.73 20.21 -16.40
CA GLU A 444 11.05 19.67 -16.72
C GLU A 444 11.09 18.16 -16.43
N PHE A 445 11.64 17.38 -17.38
CA PHE A 445 11.77 15.93 -17.22
C PHE A 445 13.20 15.48 -16.98
N GLY A 446 14.19 16.21 -17.41
CA GLY A 446 15.58 15.91 -17.16
C GLY A 446 16.52 16.27 -18.29
N GLY A 447 17.78 16.01 -18.05
CA GLY A 447 18.88 16.33 -18.93
C GLY A 447 19.20 15.22 -19.93
N SER A 448 19.79 15.63 -21.03
CA SER A 448 20.22 14.75 -22.11
C SER A 448 21.34 15.39 -22.92
N GLY A 449 22.02 14.62 -23.73
CA GLY A 449 23.09 15.15 -24.58
C GLY A 449 23.81 14.06 -25.35
N ILE A 450 24.88 14.47 -26.01
CA ILE A 450 25.87 13.56 -26.59
C ILE A 450 27.03 13.48 -25.64
N PHE A 451 27.45 12.27 -25.25
CA PHE A 451 28.61 12.11 -24.36
C PHE A 451 29.86 12.67 -25.02
N ARG A 452 30.62 13.41 -24.24
CA ARG A 452 31.90 14.01 -24.65
C ARG A 452 32.97 12.93 -24.89
N PRO A 453 33.99 13.22 -25.71
CA PRO A 453 35.14 12.30 -25.87
C PRO A 453 35.79 11.93 -24.56
N GLU A 454 35.84 12.85 -23.56
CA GLU A 454 36.42 12.62 -22.23
C GLU A 454 35.65 11.55 -21.42
N VAL A 455 34.42 11.27 -21.79
CA VAL A 455 33.62 10.18 -21.21
C VAL A 455 33.82 8.88 -22.04
N THR A 456 33.68 8.97 -23.34
CA THR A 456 33.58 7.78 -24.22
C THR A 456 34.94 7.13 -24.50
N GLU A 457 35.98 7.92 -24.78
CA GLU A 457 37.29 7.38 -25.15
C GLU A 457 38.00 6.60 -24.03
N PRO A 458 38.04 7.09 -22.77
CA PRO A 458 38.60 6.30 -21.66
C PRO A 458 37.90 4.98 -21.43
N LEU A 459 36.59 4.90 -21.73
CA LEU A 459 35.80 3.68 -21.64
C LEU A 459 35.95 2.78 -22.88
N GLY A 460 36.70 3.22 -23.90
CA GLY A 460 36.97 2.44 -25.11
C GLY A 460 35.89 2.57 -26.20
N ILE A 461 34.99 3.53 -26.09
CA ILE A 461 33.93 3.79 -27.06
C ILE A 461 34.41 4.80 -28.10
N LYS A 462 34.29 4.45 -29.38
CA LYS A 462 34.77 5.25 -30.51
C LYS A 462 33.65 5.78 -31.41
N VAL A 463 32.40 5.64 -31.00
CA VAL A 463 31.21 6.11 -31.74
C VAL A 463 30.47 7.11 -30.89
N PRO A 464 29.69 8.01 -31.52
CA PRO A 464 28.81 8.90 -30.78
C PRO A 464 27.86 8.13 -29.88
N VAL A 465 27.62 8.66 -28.69
CA VAL A 465 26.68 8.14 -27.70
C VAL A 465 25.70 9.23 -27.32
N ILE A 466 24.44 9.08 -27.69
CA ILE A 466 23.38 9.93 -27.16
C ILE A 466 22.89 9.36 -25.85
N ALA A 467 22.65 10.21 -24.87
CA ALA A 467 22.27 9.83 -23.51
C ALA A 467 21.17 10.73 -22.94
N TRP A 468 20.35 10.19 -22.08
CA TRP A 468 19.34 10.94 -21.34
C TRP A 468 19.07 10.33 -19.97
N GLY A 469 18.69 11.20 -18.99
CA GLY A 469 18.20 10.82 -17.67
C GLY A 469 16.93 11.58 -17.35
N LEU A 470 15.78 10.87 -17.37
CA LEU A 470 14.46 11.46 -17.20
C LEU A 470 13.84 11.08 -15.87
N GLY A 471 13.36 12.07 -15.10
CA GLY A 471 12.63 11.85 -13.84
C GLY A 471 11.25 11.22 -14.08
N ILE A 472 11.19 9.89 -13.98
CA ILE A 472 9.96 9.15 -14.32
C ILE A 472 8.85 9.30 -13.29
N ASP A 473 9.16 9.62 -12.06
CA ASP A 473 8.21 9.85 -10.97
C ASP A 473 7.31 11.05 -11.26
N ARG A 474 7.92 12.18 -11.62
CA ARG A 474 7.20 13.41 -12.02
C ARG A 474 6.33 13.20 -13.26
N LEU A 475 6.81 12.40 -14.18
CA LEU A 475 6.08 12.02 -15.37
C LEU A 475 4.80 11.25 -15.04
N TYR A 476 4.89 10.30 -14.10
CA TYR A 476 3.72 9.57 -13.62
C TYR A 476 2.75 10.48 -12.86
N MET A 477 3.26 11.38 -12.00
CA MET A 477 2.44 12.37 -11.31
C MET A 477 1.62 13.23 -12.28
N MET A 478 2.26 13.74 -13.35
CA MET A 478 1.58 14.51 -14.38
C MET A 478 0.49 13.70 -15.08
N ASN A 479 0.79 12.45 -15.43
CA ASN A 479 -0.15 11.56 -16.10
C ASN A 479 -1.40 11.22 -15.25
N GLN A 480 -1.21 11.05 -13.96
CA GLN A 480 -2.28 10.67 -13.01
C GLN A 480 -2.84 11.85 -12.23
N GLN A 481 -2.39 13.08 -12.51
CA GLN A 481 -2.78 14.31 -11.80
C GLN A 481 -2.52 14.23 -10.28
N ILE A 482 -1.47 13.52 -9.87
CA ILE A 482 -1.04 13.38 -8.49
C ILE A 482 -0.29 14.64 -8.06
N GLN A 483 -0.68 15.24 -6.94
CA GLN A 483 -0.12 16.51 -6.47
C GLN A 483 1.03 16.34 -5.46
N ASP A 484 1.23 15.13 -4.96
CA ASP A 484 2.22 14.83 -3.92
C ASP A 484 2.98 13.55 -4.27
N ILE A 485 4.30 13.66 -4.45
CA ILE A 485 5.17 12.56 -4.85
C ILE A 485 5.17 11.40 -3.85
N ARG A 486 4.88 11.66 -2.56
CA ARG A 486 4.82 10.63 -1.51
C ARG A 486 3.73 9.60 -1.77
N GLN A 487 2.68 9.97 -2.52
CA GLN A 487 1.61 9.06 -2.91
C GLN A 487 2.07 7.95 -3.87
N LEU A 488 3.17 8.16 -4.60
CA LEU A 488 3.73 7.14 -5.51
C LEU A 488 4.23 5.90 -4.75
N PHE A 489 4.64 6.08 -3.50
CA PHE A 489 5.22 5.04 -2.65
C PHE A 489 4.33 4.67 -1.47
N THR A 490 3.06 5.10 -1.52
CA THR A 490 2.11 4.83 -0.42
C THR A 490 1.81 3.34 -0.29
N THR A 491 1.66 2.90 0.95
CA THR A 491 1.15 1.57 1.31
C THR A 491 -0.32 1.61 1.73
N ASP A 492 -0.97 2.76 1.63
CA ASP A 492 -2.39 2.93 1.93
C ASP A 492 -3.24 2.13 0.94
N LEU A 493 -3.84 1.05 1.43
CA LEU A 493 -4.64 0.13 0.62
C LEU A 493 -5.92 0.78 0.08
N GLU A 494 -6.52 1.70 0.82
CA GLU A 494 -7.73 2.39 0.39
C GLU A 494 -7.42 3.30 -0.80
N TRP A 495 -6.39 4.11 -0.69
CA TRP A 495 -5.90 4.95 -1.80
C TRP A 495 -5.53 4.10 -3.02
N ILE A 496 -4.78 3.00 -2.84
CA ILE A 496 -4.36 2.11 -3.93
C ILE A 496 -5.59 1.50 -4.63
N ARG A 497 -6.62 1.09 -3.89
CA ARG A 497 -7.86 0.51 -4.44
C ARG A 497 -8.65 1.51 -5.28
N GLN A 498 -8.68 2.77 -4.88
CA GLN A 498 -9.40 3.83 -5.60
C GLN A 498 -8.71 4.23 -6.91
N GLN A 499 -7.40 4.00 -7.06
CA GLN A 499 -6.68 4.37 -8.28
C GLN A 499 -7.20 3.59 -9.48
N LYS A 500 -7.35 4.28 -10.63
CA LYS A 500 -7.76 3.65 -11.88
C LYS A 500 -6.75 2.57 -12.30
N VAL A 501 -7.29 1.46 -12.77
CA VAL A 501 -6.49 0.43 -13.45
C VAL A 501 -6.41 0.87 -14.91
N GLY A 502 -5.40 1.69 -15.23
CA GLY A 502 -5.15 2.13 -16.61
C GLY A 502 -4.53 1.03 -17.46
#